data_6eef899c7020eed2d40c92c43cc30048
#
_entry.id   6eef899c7020eed2d40c92c43cc30048
#
_cell.length_a   1.000
_cell.length_b   1.000
_cell.length_c   1.000
_cell.angle_alpha   90.00
_cell.angle_beta   90.00
_cell.angle_gamma   90.00
#
_symmetry.space_group_name_H-M   'P 1'
#
loop_
_entity.id
_entity.type
_entity.pdbx_description
1 polymer ?
#
loop_
_entity_poly.entity_id
_entity_poly.type
_entity_poly.pdbx_seq_one_letter_code
_entity_poly.pdbx_strand_id
1 'polypeptide(L)'
;MTATRSVVLGCGAYLPQQILTNAELAARIDTSDEWIVQRTGIRQRHIAAEGEFTSHLAINAARAAIADAGIDAQSIDLIVLATSTPDNTFPATAVAVQDGLGINHGAAFDLQAVCSGFIFALATADNFLRTGAFKRALVIGAETFSRILDWNDRGTCVLFGDGAGAIVLEAELQPGKPSDRGILTTHLRSDGRHKSKLYVDGGPSSTRTVGYLRMEGREVFKHAVGMITDVIVDAFEATGTTADGIDWFVPHQANKRIIDASAHKLHIAPQKVVLTVDLHGNTSAASIPLALAVAVADGRVKKGDLVLLEAMGGGFTWGSALLRW
;
A
#
# COMPACT_ATOMS: atom_id res chain seq x y z
N MET A 1 -18.47 -21.88 -15.76
CA MET A 1 -19.19 -20.59 -15.70
C MET A 1 -18.16 -19.49 -15.91
N THR A 2 -18.46 -18.45 -16.67
CA THR A 2 -17.60 -17.27 -16.80
C THR A 2 -17.66 -16.42 -15.53
N ALA A 3 -16.60 -15.69 -15.23
CA ALA A 3 -16.51 -14.77 -14.10
C ALA A 3 -15.89 -13.44 -14.55
N THR A 4 -16.43 -12.33 -14.09
CA THR A 4 -15.76 -11.03 -14.26
C THR A 4 -14.58 -10.95 -13.26
N ARG A 5 -13.40 -10.60 -13.77
CA ARG A 5 -12.17 -10.38 -13.00
C ARG A 5 -11.68 -8.96 -13.18
N SER A 6 -11.13 -8.39 -12.15
CA SER A 6 -10.41 -7.12 -12.23
C SER A 6 -8.96 -7.42 -12.60
N VAL A 7 -8.63 -7.22 -13.87
CA VAL A 7 -7.31 -7.52 -14.43
C VAL A 7 -6.41 -6.30 -14.31
N VAL A 8 -5.16 -6.49 -13.86
CA VAL A 8 -4.17 -5.41 -13.84
C VAL A 8 -3.69 -5.14 -15.26
N LEU A 9 -3.80 -3.90 -15.70
CA LEU A 9 -3.31 -3.42 -16.99
C LEU A 9 -1.92 -2.79 -16.90
N GLY A 10 -1.63 -2.12 -15.79
CA GLY A 10 -0.36 -1.45 -15.56
C GLY A 10 -0.21 -0.97 -14.12
N CYS A 11 1.02 -0.63 -13.76
CA CYS A 11 1.37 -0.09 -12.45
C CYS A 11 2.33 1.10 -12.57
N GLY A 12 2.39 1.93 -11.52
CA GLY A 12 3.26 3.10 -11.49
C GLY A 12 3.62 3.50 -10.07
N ALA A 13 4.71 4.19 -9.94
CA ALA A 13 5.26 4.62 -8.66
C ALA A 13 5.80 6.05 -8.75
N TYR A 14 5.79 6.73 -7.62
CA TYR A 14 6.49 8.01 -7.45
C TYR A 14 7.03 8.12 -6.03
N LEU A 15 8.30 8.50 -5.94
CA LEU A 15 8.99 8.83 -4.70
C LEU A 15 9.46 10.29 -4.77
N PRO A 16 9.27 11.10 -3.71
CA PRO A 16 9.86 12.43 -3.62
C PRO A 16 11.36 12.42 -3.86
N GLN A 17 11.91 13.48 -4.40
CA GLN A 17 13.34 13.54 -4.73
C GLN A 17 14.24 13.63 -3.50
N GLN A 18 13.76 14.26 -2.42
CA GLN A 18 14.54 14.40 -1.19
C GLN A 18 14.68 13.06 -0.48
N ILE A 19 15.91 12.60 -0.33
CA ILE A 19 16.26 11.43 0.47
C ILE A 19 16.72 11.90 1.85
N LEU A 20 16.21 11.25 2.89
CA LEU A 20 16.66 11.41 4.28
C LEU A 20 17.35 10.11 4.71
N THR A 21 18.65 10.17 4.91
CA THR A 21 19.48 9.02 5.32
C THR A 21 19.45 8.81 6.83
N ASN A 22 19.84 7.62 7.29
CA ASN A 22 20.02 7.35 8.72
C ASN A 22 21.11 8.24 9.35
N ALA A 23 22.17 8.58 8.60
CA ALA A 23 23.23 9.46 9.06
C ALA A 23 22.71 10.88 9.36
N GLU A 24 21.85 11.43 8.50
CA GLU A 24 21.20 12.74 8.73
C GLU A 24 20.24 12.72 9.91
N LEU A 25 19.54 11.61 10.14
CA LEU A 25 18.72 11.44 11.35
C LEU A 25 19.57 11.36 12.61
N ALA A 26 20.68 10.62 12.59
CA ALA A 26 21.61 10.50 13.72
C ALA A 26 22.25 11.84 14.11
N ALA A 27 22.31 12.80 13.18
CA ALA A 27 22.78 14.16 13.49
C ALA A 27 21.73 15.01 14.26
N ARG A 28 20.47 14.56 14.32
CA ARG A 28 19.35 15.33 14.90
C ARG A 28 18.77 14.71 16.17
N ILE A 29 18.82 13.39 16.27
CA ILE A 29 18.22 12.62 17.37
C ILE A 29 19.21 11.54 17.86
N ASP A 30 19.03 11.07 19.08
CA ASP A 30 19.86 9.99 19.68
C ASP A 30 19.58 8.63 19.02
N THR A 31 20.27 8.37 17.89
CA THR A 31 20.19 7.12 17.12
C THR A 31 21.49 6.86 16.35
N SER A 32 21.58 5.73 15.64
CA SER A 32 22.66 5.45 14.68
C SER A 32 22.16 4.65 13.48
N ASP A 33 22.91 4.64 12.38
CA ASP A 33 22.59 3.81 11.21
C ASP A 33 22.47 2.34 11.60
N GLU A 34 23.41 1.81 12.35
CA GLU A 34 23.43 0.41 12.81
C GLU A 34 22.17 0.07 13.62
N TRP A 35 21.78 0.99 14.55
CA TRP A 35 20.60 0.80 15.37
C TRP A 35 19.32 0.74 14.54
N ILE A 36 19.17 1.63 13.55
CA ILE A 36 18.01 1.68 12.66
C ILE A 36 17.99 0.44 11.78
N VAL A 37 19.06 0.14 11.07
CA VAL A 37 19.15 -1.01 10.14
C VAL A 37 18.91 -2.33 10.87
N GLN A 38 19.53 -2.55 12.03
CA GLN A 38 19.36 -3.78 12.79
C GLN A 38 17.90 -4.02 13.23
N ARG A 39 17.15 -2.96 13.53
CA ARG A 39 15.78 -3.06 14.03
C ARG A 39 14.73 -3.04 12.93
N THR A 40 15.02 -2.41 11.82
CA THR A 40 14.00 -2.09 10.80
C THR A 40 14.35 -2.56 9.39
N GLY A 41 15.64 -2.69 9.10
CA GLY A 41 16.17 -2.88 7.75
C GLY A 41 16.28 -1.59 6.93
N ILE A 42 15.79 -0.44 7.46
CA ILE A 42 15.70 0.83 6.73
C ILE A 42 17.06 1.52 6.70
N ARG A 43 17.51 1.96 5.51
CA ARG A 43 18.74 2.74 5.29
C ARG A 43 18.45 4.20 4.98
N GLN A 44 17.33 4.45 4.32
CA GLN A 44 16.86 5.78 3.92
C GLN A 44 15.36 5.82 3.76
N ARG A 45 14.80 7.02 3.62
CA ARG A 45 13.42 7.27 3.24
C ARG A 45 13.35 8.51 2.36
N HIS A 46 12.25 8.63 1.60
CA HIS A 46 11.97 9.80 0.79
C HIS A 46 11.03 10.73 1.55
N ILE A 47 11.23 12.03 1.41
CA ILE A 47 10.46 13.07 2.11
C ILE A 47 9.94 14.06 1.07
N ALA A 48 8.63 14.30 1.10
CA ALA A 48 7.98 15.28 0.24
C ALA A 48 8.49 16.69 0.52
N ALA A 49 8.79 17.44 -0.54
CA ALA A 49 9.23 18.82 -0.45
C ALA A 49 8.14 19.74 0.12
N GLU A 50 8.52 20.93 0.54
CA GLU A 50 7.54 21.97 0.87
C GLU A 50 6.65 22.26 -0.35
N GLY A 51 5.32 22.27 -0.17
CA GLY A 51 4.35 22.44 -1.27
C GLY A 51 4.12 21.17 -2.11
N GLU A 52 4.79 20.08 -1.86
CA GLU A 52 4.52 18.78 -2.48
C GLU A 52 3.53 17.99 -1.61
N PHE A 53 2.28 17.90 -2.04
CA PHE A 53 1.17 17.28 -1.29
C PHE A 53 0.94 15.82 -1.71
N THR A 54 0.13 15.09 -0.95
CA THR A 54 -0.23 13.70 -1.24
C THR A 54 -0.86 13.54 -2.63
N SER A 55 -1.69 14.51 -3.05
CA SER A 55 -2.26 14.52 -4.42
C SER A 55 -1.18 14.61 -5.50
N HIS A 56 -0.13 15.40 -5.30
CA HIS A 56 0.97 15.51 -6.28
C HIS A 56 1.71 14.19 -6.47
N LEU A 57 2.01 13.49 -5.36
CA LEU A 57 2.62 12.18 -5.42
C LEU A 57 1.70 11.17 -6.13
N ALA A 58 0.41 11.18 -5.75
CA ALA A 58 -0.60 10.31 -6.33
C ALA A 58 -0.79 10.54 -7.84
N ILE A 59 -0.83 11.81 -8.31
CA ILE A 59 -0.93 12.17 -9.74
C ILE A 59 0.27 11.61 -10.52
N ASN A 60 1.48 11.75 -9.98
CA ASN A 60 2.69 11.26 -10.65
C ASN A 60 2.70 9.73 -10.75
N ALA A 61 2.36 9.02 -9.67
CA ALA A 61 2.22 7.56 -9.69
C ALA A 61 1.12 7.10 -10.64
N ALA A 62 -0.02 7.80 -10.65
CA ALA A 62 -1.15 7.54 -11.54
C ALA A 62 -0.77 7.71 -13.02
N ARG A 63 -0.08 8.78 -13.38
CA ARG A 63 0.43 9.00 -14.75
C ARG A 63 1.36 7.90 -15.20
N ALA A 64 2.24 7.43 -14.32
CA ALA A 64 3.12 6.31 -14.61
C ALA A 64 2.33 5.01 -14.83
N ALA A 65 1.32 4.73 -13.99
CA ALA A 65 0.47 3.54 -14.14
C ALA A 65 -0.38 3.55 -15.42
N ILE A 66 -0.92 4.72 -15.79
CA ILE A 66 -1.69 4.92 -17.03
C ILE A 66 -0.80 4.73 -18.26
N ALA A 67 0.43 5.26 -18.22
CA ALA A 67 1.41 5.10 -19.30
C ALA A 67 1.82 3.64 -19.46
N ASP A 68 2.09 2.92 -18.35
CA ASP A 68 2.43 1.49 -18.36
C ASP A 68 1.27 0.63 -18.87
N ALA A 69 0.03 0.99 -18.52
CA ALA A 69 -1.18 0.35 -19.04
C ALA A 69 -1.43 0.63 -20.53
N GLY A 70 -0.80 1.63 -21.13
CA GLY A 70 -0.98 2.02 -22.53
C GLY A 70 -2.39 2.50 -22.87
N ILE A 71 -3.08 3.14 -21.91
CA ILE A 71 -4.47 3.60 -22.07
C ILE A 71 -4.59 5.11 -22.03
N ASP A 72 -5.73 5.64 -22.51
CA ASP A 72 -6.12 7.02 -22.29
C ASP A 72 -6.67 7.20 -20.86
N ALA A 73 -6.24 8.24 -20.16
CA ALA A 73 -6.74 8.60 -18.84
C ALA A 73 -8.27 8.80 -18.83
N GLN A 74 -8.84 9.32 -19.92
CA GLN A 74 -10.30 9.46 -20.09
C GLN A 74 -11.06 8.11 -20.12
N SER A 75 -10.38 6.98 -20.19
CA SER A 75 -11.01 5.67 -20.10
C SER A 75 -11.23 5.17 -18.68
N ILE A 76 -10.69 5.88 -17.68
CA ILE A 76 -10.85 5.58 -16.24
C ILE A 76 -12.15 6.19 -15.75
N ASP A 77 -13.01 5.38 -15.16
CA ASP A 77 -14.32 5.78 -14.64
C ASP A 77 -14.44 5.63 -13.10
N LEU A 78 -13.40 5.10 -12.44
CA LEU A 78 -13.32 4.99 -10.98
C LEU A 78 -11.90 5.31 -10.47
N ILE A 79 -11.79 6.19 -9.49
CA ILE A 79 -10.54 6.43 -8.74
C ILE A 79 -10.78 6.12 -7.26
N VAL A 80 -10.04 5.16 -6.71
CA VAL A 80 -10.05 4.83 -5.29
C VAL A 80 -8.65 5.07 -4.72
N LEU A 81 -8.54 6.04 -3.83
CA LEU A 81 -7.27 6.45 -3.24
C LEU A 81 -7.24 6.10 -1.75
N ALA A 82 -6.26 5.33 -1.32
CA ALA A 82 -6.00 5.05 0.08
C ALA A 82 -4.96 6.02 0.64
N THR A 83 -5.34 6.78 1.66
CA THR A 83 -4.44 7.69 2.36
C THR A 83 -4.88 7.93 3.80
N SER A 84 -3.91 8.16 4.69
CA SER A 84 -4.09 8.69 6.04
C SER A 84 -3.62 10.13 6.17
N THR A 85 -3.07 10.67 5.09
CA THR A 85 -2.51 12.03 4.99
C THR A 85 -3.12 12.77 3.80
N PRO A 86 -4.47 12.95 3.77
CA PRO A 86 -5.13 13.67 2.70
C PRO A 86 -4.68 15.13 2.67
N ASP A 87 -4.72 15.77 1.50
CA ASP A 87 -4.37 17.20 1.35
C ASP A 87 -5.25 18.08 2.25
N ASN A 88 -6.53 17.76 2.31
CA ASN A 88 -7.54 18.47 3.09
C ASN A 88 -8.48 17.48 3.79
N THR A 89 -9.23 17.94 4.79
CA THR A 89 -10.34 17.18 5.38
C THR A 89 -11.41 16.85 4.33
N PHE A 90 -11.67 17.77 3.43
CA PHE A 90 -12.45 17.64 2.19
C PHE A 90 -12.09 18.81 1.25
N PRO A 91 -12.23 18.71 -0.09
CA PRO A 91 -12.65 17.52 -0.82
C PRO A 91 -11.63 16.36 -0.69
N ALA A 92 -12.03 15.16 -1.13
CA ALA A 92 -11.15 14.00 -1.16
C ALA A 92 -9.91 14.24 -2.02
N THR A 93 -8.77 13.68 -1.63
CA THR A 93 -7.51 13.75 -2.40
C THR A 93 -7.67 13.11 -3.79
N ALA A 94 -8.49 12.04 -3.90
CA ALA A 94 -8.83 11.41 -5.18
C ALA A 94 -9.50 12.39 -6.17
N VAL A 95 -10.27 13.37 -5.69
CA VAL A 95 -10.87 14.38 -6.57
C VAL A 95 -9.80 15.34 -7.12
N ALA A 96 -8.79 15.69 -6.32
CA ALA A 96 -7.64 16.46 -6.81
C ALA A 96 -6.81 15.65 -7.83
N VAL A 97 -6.68 14.33 -7.64
CA VAL A 97 -6.04 13.44 -8.62
C VAL A 97 -6.86 13.39 -9.91
N GLN A 98 -8.18 13.30 -9.83
CA GLN A 98 -9.08 13.28 -10.99
C GLN A 98 -8.90 14.54 -11.84
N ASP A 99 -8.91 15.73 -11.21
CA ASP A 99 -8.67 17.02 -11.85
C ASP A 99 -7.26 17.09 -12.47
N GLY A 100 -6.23 16.70 -11.71
CA GLY A 100 -4.83 16.69 -12.16
C GLY A 100 -4.54 15.75 -13.34
N LEU A 101 -5.38 14.73 -13.55
CA LEU A 101 -5.37 13.84 -14.71
C LEU A 101 -6.27 14.33 -15.85
N GLY A 102 -7.02 15.38 -15.66
CA GLY A 102 -7.98 15.93 -16.61
C GLY A 102 -9.24 15.07 -16.79
N ILE A 103 -9.54 14.16 -15.87
CA ILE A 103 -10.72 13.29 -15.93
C ILE A 103 -11.91 14.06 -15.36
N ASN A 104 -13.01 14.15 -16.10
CA ASN A 104 -14.18 14.96 -15.72
C ASN A 104 -15.49 14.12 -15.59
N HIS A 105 -15.37 12.83 -15.43
CA HIS A 105 -16.50 11.89 -15.28
C HIS A 105 -16.15 10.76 -14.32
N GLY A 106 -17.12 9.85 -14.08
CA GLY A 106 -16.93 8.72 -13.18
C GLY A 106 -16.98 9.15 -11.70
N ALA A 107 -16.39 8.35 -10.84
CA ALA A 107 -16.34 8.59 -9.41
C ALA A 107 -14.90 8.60 -8.88
N ALA A 108 -14.63 9.51 -7.91
CA ALA A 108 -13.33 9.60 -7.23
C ALA A 108 -13.57 9.79 -5.74
N PHE A 109 -12.95 8.98 -4.89
CA PHE A 109 -13.06 9.07 -3.44
C PHE A 109 -11.85 8.49 -2.72
N ASP A 110 -11.61 8.98 -1.50
CA ASP A 110 -10.61 8.44 -0.59
C ASP A 110 -11.21 7.37 0.31
N LEU A 111 -10.37 6.43 0.75
CA LEU A 111 -10.65 5.58 1.88
C LEU A 111 -9.46 5.54 2.84
N GLN A 112 -9.71 5.19 4.11
CA GLN A 112 -8.69 5.10 5.13
C GLN A 112 -8.73 3.74 5.82
N ALA A 113 -7.62 3.00 5.73
CA ALA A 113 -7.32 1.82 6.53
C ALA A 113 -5.80 1.77 6.83
N VAL A 114 -5.17 2.94 6.93
CA VAL A 114 -3.75 3.16 7.24
C VAL A 114 -2.86 2.27 6.34
N CYS A 115 -1.92 1.51 6.89
CA CYS A 115 -1.00 0.68 6.12
C CYS A 115 -1.70 -0.40 5.27
N SER A 116 -2.87 -0.89 5.68
CA SER A 116 -3.68 -1.83 4.88
C SER A 116 -4.56 -1.14 3.83
N GLY A 117 -4.51 0.20 3.76
CA GLY A 117 -5.37 1.02 2.90
C GLY A 117 -5.37 0.58 1.43
N PHE A 118 -4.20 0.24 0.87
CA PHE A 118 -4.14 -0.21 -0.52
C PHE A 118 -4.90 -1.52 -0.75
N ILE A 119 -4.84 -2.50 0.17
CA ILE A 119 -5.61 -3.75 0.07
C ILE A 119 -7.11 -3.47 0.15
N PHE A 120 -7.53 -2.54 1.04
CA PHE A 120 -8.93 -2.13 1.15
C PHE A 120 -9.40 -1.41 -0.12
N ALA A 121 -8.57 -0.52 -0.71
CA ALA A 121 -8.86 0.15 -1.97
C ALA A 121 -8.97 -0.84 -3.14
N LEU A 122 -8.04 -1.80 -3.19
CA LEU A 122 -8.04 -2.86 -4.18
C LEU A 122 -9.32 -3.70 -4.12
N ALA A 123 -9.70 -4.17 -2.92
CA ALA A 123 -10.92 -4.93 -2.70
C ALA A 123 -12.18 -4.12 -3.03
N THR A 124 -12.20 -2.84 -2.70
CA THR A 124 -13.30 -1.93 -3.01
C THR A 124 -13.47 -1.77 -4.52
N ALA A 125 -12.38 -1.48 -5.24
CA ALA A 125 -12.40 -1.36 -6.69
C ALA A 125 -12.79 -2.68 -7.37
N ASP A 126 -12.25 -3.82 -6.92
CA ASP A 126 -12.60 -5.14 -7.43
C ASP A 126 -14.10 -5.41 -7.34
N ASN A 127 -14.74 -5.09 -6.21
CA ASN A 127 -16.18 -5.26 -6.05
C ASN A 127 -16.99 -4.39 -7.02
N PHE A 128 -16.60 -3.14 -7.23
CA PHE A 128 -17.27 -2.26 -8.19
C PHE A 128 -17.11 -2.74 -9.64
N LEU A 129 -15.92 -3.20 -10.02
CA LEU A 129 -15.67 -3.72 -11.35
C LEU A 129 -16.41 -5.04 -11.60
N ARG A 130 -16.40 -5.96 -10.65
CA ARG A 130 -17.08 -7.26 -10.76
C ARG A 130 -18.59 -7.15 -10.85
N THR A 131 -19.20 -6.16 -10.23
CA THR A 131 -20.64 -5.88 -10.32
C THR A 131 -21.04 -5.13 -11.59
N GLY A 132 -20.08 -4.67 -12.39
CA GLY A 132 -20.31 -3.91 -13.62
C GLY A 132 -20.71 -2.46 -13.38
N ALA A 133 -20.56 -1.94 -12.15
CA ALA A 133 -20.82 -0.53 -11.84
C ALA A 133 -19.83 0.41 -12.53
N PHE A 134 -18.59 -0.04 -12.69
CA PHE A 134 -17.51 0.66 -13.41
C PHE A 134 -16.74 -0.35 -14.28
N LYS A 135 -16.01 0.18 -15.27
CA LYS A 135 -15.23 -0.63 -16.21
C LYS A 135 -13.74 -0.62 -15.92
N ARG A 136 -13.19 0.56 -15.59
CA ARG A 136 -11.76 0.74 -15.31
C ARG A 136 -11.55 1.54 -14.03
N ALA A 137 -10.75 1.01 -13.14
CA ALA A 137 -10.40 1.65 -11.90
C ALA A 137 -8.92 2.00 -11.83
N LEU A 138 -8.62 3.18 -11.30
CA LEU A 138 -7.30 3.57 -10.85
C LEU A 138 -7.28 3.42 -9.32
N VAL A 139 -6.45 2.51 -8.81
CA VAL A 139 -6.30 2.23 -7.37
C VAL A 139 -4.96 2.78 -6.92
N ILE A 140 -4.96 3.69 -5.95
CA ILE A 140 -3.79 4.43 -5.51
C ILE A 140 -3.59 4.24 -4.01
N GLY A 141 -2.33 4.05 -3.58
CA GLY A 141 -1.89 4.27 -2.22
C GLY A 141 -0.90 5.44 -2.21
N ALA A 142 -1.18 6.48 -1.44
CA ALA A 142 -0.35 7.68 -1.43
C ALA A 142 -0.28 8.30 -0.03
N GLU A 143 0.92 8.70 0.40
CA GLU A 143 1.14 9.21 1.75
C GLU A 143 2.23 10.28 1.79
N THR A 144 1.99 11.31 2.60
CA THR A 144 3.00 12.24 3.13
C THR A 144 3.14 12.06 4.64
N PHE A 145 3.53 10.86 5.07
CA PHE A 145 3.59 10.47 6.49
C PHE A 145 4.55 11.32 7.30
N SER A 146 5.59 11.86 6.65
CA SER A 146 6.55 12.79 7.26
C SER A 146 5.88 14.00 7.92
N ARG A 147 4.66 14.38 7.48
CA ARG A 147 3.91 15.54 7.98
C ARG A 147 3.22 15.30 9.32
N ILE A 148 3.04 14.05 9.72
CA ILE A 148 2.40 13.65 10.98
C ILE A 148 3.39 12.98 11.94
N LEU A 149 4.72 13.05 11.67
CA LEU A 149 5.74 12.51 12.56
C LEU A 149 6.15 13.55 13.60
N ASP A 150 6.29 13.10 14.85
CA ASP A 150 7.06 13.80 15.85
C ASP A 150 8.55 13.49 15.63
N TRP A 151 9.29 14.41 15.06
CA TRP A 151 10.69 14.22 14.69
C TRP A 151 11.62 14.08 15.90
N ASN A 152 11.11 14.28 17.14
CA ASN A 152 11.81 14.00 18.37
C ASN A 152 11.51 12.59 18.93
N ASP A 153 10.50 11.91 18.40
CA ASP A 153 10.19 10.53 18.77
C ASP A 153 10.98 9.53 17.93
N ARG A 154 12.14 9.10 18.46
CA ARG A 154 12.98 8.07 17.84
C ARG A 154 12.23 6.76 17.52
N GLY A 155 11.16 6.47 18.24
CA GLY A 155 10.38 5.24 18.07
C GLY A 155 9.62 5.20 16.75
N THR A 156 9.30 6.35 16.18
CA THR A 156 8.47 6.48 14.97
C THR A 156 9.17 7.19 13.82
N CYS A 157 9.88 8.29 14.04
CA CYS A 157 10.42 9.12 12.96
C CYS A 157 11.51 8.43 12.11
N VAL A 158 12.14 7.38 12.63
CA VAL A 158 13.12 6.57 11.88
C VAL A 158 12.48 5.57 10.91
N LEU A 159 11.15 5.35 10.99
CA LEU A 159 10.47 4.32 10.23
C LEU A 159 9.87 4.83 8.92
N PHE A 160 9.15 5.95 8.98
CA PHE A 160 8.23 6.35 7.93
C PHE A 160 8.87 7.27 6.88
N GLY A 161 8.37 7.14 5.66
CA GLY A 161 8.66 8.00 4.52
C GLY A 161 7.41 8.28 3.69
N ASP A 162 7.58 9.07 2.64
CA ASP A 162 6.55 9.54 1.74
C ASP A 162 6.66 8.85 0.38
N GLY A 163 5.53 8.71 -0.31
CA GLY A 163 5.50 8.15 -1.64
C GLY A 163 4.09 7.82 -2.11
N ALA A 164 3.97 7.42 -3.35
CA ALA A 164 2.73 6.94 -3.95
C ALA A 164 2.99 5.80 -4.92
N GLY A 165 2.05 4.87 -4.98
CA GLY A 165 2.00 3.86 -6.02
C GLY A 165 0.57 3.67 -6.50
N ALA A 166 0.42 3.25 -7.74
CA ALA A 166 -0.87 3.11 -8.40
C ALA A 166 -0.91 1.87 -9.30
N ILE A 167 -2.10 1.29 -9.45
CA ILE A 167 -2.39 0.28 -10.46
C ILE A 167 -3.65 0.64 -11.22
N VAL A 168 -3.70 0.26 -12.50
CA VAL A 168 -4.89 0.33 -13.34
C VAL A 168 -5.53 -1.04 -13.41
N LEU A 169 -6.82 -1.13 -13.10
CA LEU A 169 -7.63 -2.34 -13.21
C LEU A 169 -8.67 -2.20 -14.32
N GLU A 170 -8.94 -3.29 -15.04
CA GLU A 170 -10.06 -3.38 -15.98
C GLU A 170 -10.92 -4.60 -15.67
N ALA A 171 -12.25 -4.43 -15.78
CA ALA A 171 -13.20 -5.52 -15.69
C ALA A 171 -13.16 -6.37 -16.99
N GLU A 172 -12.72 -7.61 -16.87
CA GLU A 172 -12.69 -8.56 -18.00
C GLU A 172 -13.52 -9.81 -17.70
N LEU A 173 -14.26 -10.27 -18.70
CA LEU A 173 -14.95 -11.56 -18.60
C LEU A 173 -13.95 -12.69 -18.86
N GLN A 174 -13.72 -13.53 -17.87
CA GLN A 174 -12.76 -14.63 -17.88
C GLN A 174 -13.48 -16.00 -17.85
N PRO A 175 -12.82 -17.10 -18.24
CA PRO A 175 -13.42 -18.44 -18.24
C PRO A 175 -13.92 -18.96 -16.89
N GLY A 176 -13.57 -18.33 -15.76
CA GLY A 176 -13.92 -18.76 -14.40
C GLY A 176 -13.03 -19.91 -13.89
N LYS A 177 -11.76 -19.91 -14.29
CA LYS A 177 -10.75 -20.92 -13.92
C LYS A 177 -9.74 -20.35 -12.92
N PRO A 178 -9.04 -21.21 -12.14
CA PRO A 178 -7.93 -20.77 -11.28
C PRO A 178 -6.77 -20.11 -12.03
N SER A 179 -6.66 -20.36 -13.35
CA SER A 179 -5.66 -19.76 -14.22
C SER A 179 -6.05 -18.40 -14.80
N ASP A 180 -7.24 -17.89 -14.48
CA ASP A 180 -7.68 -16.59 -14.97
C ASP A 180 -6.78 -15.47 -14.43
N ARG A 181 -6.54 -14.45 -15.26
CA ARG A 181 -5.85 -13.23 -14.86
C ARG A 181 -6.73 -12.36 -13.96
N GLY A 182 -6.08 -11.51 -13.18
CA GLY A 182 -6.74 -10.55 -12.31
C GLY A 182 -6.84 -10.99 -10.86
N ILE A 183 -7.63 -10.27 -10.08
CA ILE A 183 -7.82 -10.53 -8.66
C ILE A 183 -8.64 -11.82 -8.49
N LEU A 184 -8.05 -12.78 -7.79
CA LEU A 184 -8.68 -14.07 -7.51
C LEU A 184 -9.51 -14.02 -6.23
N THR A 185 -8.95 -13.39 -5.16
CA THR A 185 -9.62 -13.23 -3.87
C THR A 185 -9.05 -12.06 -3.11
N THR A 186 -9.86 -11.47 -2.22
CA THR A 186 -9.47 -10.45 -1.25
C THR A 186 -10.08 -10.76 0.11
N HIS A 187 -9.32 -10.58 1.18
CA HIS A 187 -9.78 -10.78 2.55
C HIS A 187 -9.47 -9.56 3.39
N LEU A 188 -10.47 -9.02 4.07
CA LEU A 188 -10.35 -7.81 4.89
C LEU A 188 -10.82 -8.10 6.31
N ARG A 189 -10.10 -7.58 7.30
CA ARG A 189 -10.39 -7.71 8.72
C ARG A 189 -10.13 -6.40 9.45
N SER A 190 -10.79 -6.22 10.59
CA SER A 190 -10.51 -5.13 11.53
C SER A 190 -10.81 -5.53 12.97
N ASP A 191 -10.06 -4.96 13.91
CA ASP A 191 -10.32 -5.08 15.35
C ASP A 191 -10.08 -3.75 16.07
N GLY A 192 -11.14 -3.01 16.31
CA GLY A 192 -11.12 -1.70 16.95
C GLY A 192 -10.65 -1.69 18.40
N ARG A 193 -10.53 -2.84 19.09
CA ARG A 193 -9.96 -2.93 20.44
C ARG A 193 -8.51 -2.48 20.51
N HIS A 194 -7.81 -2.49 19.37
CA HIS A 194 -6.40 -2.13 19.24
C HIS A 194 -6.18 -0.68 18.79
N LYS A 195 -7.22 0.15 18.66
CA LYS A 195 -7.15 1.52 18.13
C LYS A 195 -6.13 2.43 18.81
N SER A 196 -5.81 2.19 20.08
CA SER A 196 -4.84 2.97 20.86
C SER A 196 -3.38 2.54 20.65
N LYS A 197 -3.11 1.49 19.86
CA LYS A 197 -1.76 0.94 19.69
C LYS A 197 -0.96 1.59 18.56
N LEU A 198 -1.67 2.13 17.56
CA LEU A 198 -1.09 2.85 16.43
C LEU A 198 -2.14 3.84 15.94
N TYR A 199 -1.93 5.13 16.19
CA TYR A 199 -2.92 6.19 15.89
C TYR A 199 -2.22 7.55 15.76
N VAL A 200 -2.93 8.53 15.24
CA VAL A 200 -2.55 9.95 15.30
C VAL A 200 -3.37 10.60 16.42
N ASP A 201 -2.70 11.34 17.31
CA ASP A 201 -3.32 11.94 18.51
C ASP A 201 -4.10 13.23 18.23
N GLY A 202 -4.29 13.60 16.95
CA GLY A 202 -5.06 14.73 16.47
C GLY A 202 -6.20 14.34 15.55
N GLY A 203 -7.08 15.29 15.29
CA GLY A 203 -8.17 15.16 14.34
C GLY A 203 -9.12 16.37 14.35
N PRO A 204 -9.81 16.66 13.23
CA PRO A 204 -10.66 17.84 13.11
C PRO A 204 -11.83 17.84 14.11
N SER A 205 -12.36 16.69 14.47
CA SER A 205 -13.46 16.54 15.41
C SER A 205 -13.03 16.47 16.88
N SER A 206 -11.88 15.85 17.16
CA SER A 206 -11.43 15.58 18.53
C SER A 206 -10.62 16.74 19.12
N THR A 207 -9.51 17.09 18.50
CA THR A 207 -8.54 18.07 19.02
C THR A 207 -8.48 19.36 18.23
N ARG A 208 -9.03 19.39 17.01
CA ARG A 208 -8.92 20.47 16.03
C ARG A 208 -7.47 20.75 15.60
N THR A 209 -6.62 19.74 15.67
CA THR A 209 -5.23 19.76 15.23
C THR A 209 -4.95 18.56 14.33
N VAL A 210 -3.82 18.59 13.59
CA VAL A 210 -3.35 17.43 12.82
C VAL A 210 -2.91 16.32 13.76
N GLY A 211 -2.20 16.65 14.84
CA GLY A 211 -1.61 15.71 15.77
C GLY A 211 -0.36 15.01 15.24
N TYR A 212 0.16 14.09 16.04
CA TYR A 212 1.33 13.28 15.73
C TYR A 212 1.02 11.79 15.81
N LEU A 213 1.71 11.02 15.00
CA LEU A 213 1.67 9.57 15.07
C LEU A 213 2.21 9.07 16.42
N ARG A 214 1.47 8.16 17.03
CA ARG A 214 1.83 7.46 18.27
C ARG A 214 1.77 5.96 18.05
N MET A 215 2.79 5.23 18.53
CA MET A 215 2.88 3.78 18.28
C MET A 215 3.45 3.04 19.49
N GLU A 216 2.75 2.01 19.93
CA GLU A 216 3.25 1.00 20.85
C GLU A 216 3.92 -0.15 20.04
N GLY A 217 5.13 0.08 19.53
CA GLY A 217 5.78 -0.78 18.54
C GLY A 217 5.88 -2.27 18.93
N ARG A 218 6.08 -2.59 20.24
CA ARG A 218 6.10 -3.98 20.72
C ARG A 218 4.75 -4.67 20.59
N GLU A 219 3.66 -3.96 20.92
CA GLU A 219 2.29 -4.49 20.79
C GLU A 219 1.91 -4.65 19.32
N VAL A 220 2.24 -3.67 18.48
CA VAL A 220 2.04 -3.79 17.02
C VAL A 220 2.75 -5.04 16.49
N PHE A 221 4.04 -5.23 16.80
CA PHE A 221 4.81 -6.40 16.35
C PHE A 221 4.20 -7.72 16.84
N LYS A 222 3.77 -7.79 18.10
CA LYS A 222 3.19 -8.99 18.72
C LYS A 222 1.93 -9.47 17.99
N HIS A 223 1.10 -8.56 17.51
CA HIS A 223 -0.13 -8.88 16.82
C HIS A 223 0.07 -9.09 15.31
N ALA A 224 0.99 -8.34 14.69
CA ALA A 224 1.16 -8.27 13.26
C ALA A 224 1.34 -9.66 12.61
N VAL A 225 2.30 -10.45 13.06
CA VAL A 225 2.63 -11.76 12.43
C VAL A 225 1.44 -12.74 12.48
N GLY A 226 0.63 -12.70 13.54
CA GLY A 226 -0.59 -13.51 13.64
C GLY A 226 -1.65 -13.07 12.65
N MET A 227 -2.02 -11.79 12.69
CA MET A 227 -3.05 -11.20 11.82
C MET A 227 -2.73 -11.32 10.33
N ILE A 228 -1.45 -11.09 9.98
CA ILE A 228 -0.94 -11.28 8.62
C ILE A 228 -1.11 -12.72 8.14
N THR A 229 -0.70 -13.67 8.98
CA THR A 229 -0.80 -15.09 8.62
C THR A 229 -2.23 -15.53 8.42
N ASP A 230 -3.15 -15.10 9.28
CA ASP A 230 -4.55 -15.52 9.23
C ASP A 230 -5.21 -15.17 7.88
N VAL A 231 -5.07 -13.92 7.40
CA VAL A 231 -5.66 -13.52 6.11
C VAL A 231 -4.98 -14.11 4.89
N ILE A 232 -3.71 -14.53 5.02
CA ILE A 232 -3.01 -15.25 3.95
C ILE A 232 -3.48 -16.70 3.87
N VAL A 233 -3.69 -17.34 5.02
CA VAL A 233 -4.30 -18.69 5.07
C VAL A 233 -5.69 -18.66 4.44
N ASP A 234 -6.53 -17.68 4.80
CA ASP A 234 -7.84 -17.49 4.15
C ASP A 234 -7.73 -17.39 2.62
N ALA A 235 -6.74 -16.66 2.10
CA ALA A 235 -6.52 -16.51 0.67
C ALA A 235 -6.08 -17.83 0.00
N PHE A 236 -5.24 -18.59 0.68
CA PHE A 236 -4.80 -19.92 0.21
C PHE A 236 -5.96 -20.92 0.19
N GLU A 237 -6.75 -20.97 1.25
CA GLU A 237 -7.93 -21.83 1.32
C GLU A 237 -8.98 -21.48 0.25
N ALA A 238 -9.28 -20.20 0.06
CA ALA A 238 -10.25 -19.73 -0.93
C ALA A 238 -9.86 -20.06 -2.39
N THR A 239 -8.56 -20.23 -2.67
CA THR A 239 -8.05 -20.46 -4.02
C THR A 239 -7.47 -21.84 -4.25
N GLY A 240 -7.33 -22.65 -3.21
CA GLY A 240 -6.62 -23.94 -3.26
C GLY A 240 -5.11 -23.80 -3.53
N THR A 241 -4.56 -22.59 -3.28
CA THR A 241 -3.13 -22.28 -3.45
C THR A 241 -2.37 -22.56 -2.16
N THR A 242 -1.06 -22.70 -2.26
CA THR A 242 -0.13 -22.86 -1.12
C THR A 242 1.02 -21.88 -1.24
N ALA A 243 1.85 -21.77 -0.20
CA ALA A 243 3.04 -20.93 -0.23
C ALA A 243 4.02 -21.30 -1.37
N ASP A 244 4.09 -22.57 -1.75
CA ASP A 244 4.91 -23.01 -2.89
C ASP A 244 4.30 -22.58 -4.22
N GLY A 245 2.98 -22.43 -4.29
CA GLY A 245 2.24 -22.09 -5.49
C GLY A 245 2.26 -20.62 -5.88
N ILE A 246 2.61 -19.70 -4.97
CA ILE A 246 2.80 -18.29 -5.32
C ILE A 246 4.17 -18.07 -5.97
N ASP A 247 4.24 -17.13 -6.91
CA ASP A 247 5.50 -16.71 -7.51
C ASP A 247 6.13 -15.60 -6.68
N TRP A 248 5.33 -14.63 -6.23
CA TRP A 248 5.81 -13.47 -5.47
C TRP A 248 4.94 -13.16 -4.27
N PHE A 249 5.60 -12.77 -3.18
CA PHE A 249 4.99 -12.18 -1.99
C PHE A 249 5.41 -10.72 -1.90
N VAL A 250 4.45 -9.81 -2.02
CA VAL A 250 4.63 -8.34 -1.93
C VAL A 250 3.90 -7.83 -0.70
N PRO A 251 4.51 -7.96 0.50
CA PRO A 251 3.91 -7.49 1.74
C PRO A 251 4.01 -5.98 1.90
N HIS A 252 3.22 -5.43 2.82
CA HIS A 252 3.44 -4.11 3.36
C HIS A 252 4.87 -3.95 3.89
N GLN A 253 5.57 -2.90 3.47
CA GLN A 253 6.96 -2.62 3.79
C GLN A 253 7.09 -1.88 5.14
N ALA A 254 6.55 -2.48 6.20
CA ALA A 254 6.57 -1.88 7.54
C ALA A 254 7.94 -1.89 8.18
N ASN A 255 8.56 -3.09 8.16
CA ASN A 255 9.78 -3.43 8.87
C ASN A 255 10.25 -4.80 8.40
N LYS A 256 11.52 -4.91 8.04
CA LYS A 256 12.10 -6.17 7.52
C LYS A 256 11.88 -7.34 8.48
N ARG A 257 11.93 -7.12 9.79
CA ARG A 257 11.75 -8.20 10.80
C ARG A 257 10.33 -8.76 10.80
N ILE A 258 9.31 -7.93 10.56
CA ILE A 258 7.91 -8.38 10.44
C ILE A 258 7.76 -9.19 9.16
N ILE A 259 8.30 -8.69 8.06
CA ILE A 259 8.25 -9.35 6.75
C ILE A 259 8.91 -10.73 6.81
N ASP A 260 10.14 -10.80 7.34
CA ASP A 260 10.89 -12.06 7.50
C ASP A 260 10.15 -13.06 8.40
N ALA A 261 9.59 -12.59 9.53
CA ALA A 261 8.85 -13.45 10.46
C ALA A 261 7.56 -14.00 9.85
N SER A 262 6.83 -13.19 9.08
CA SER A 262 5.61 -13.61 8.40
C SER A 262 5.89 -14.61 7.28
N ALA A 263 6.88 -14.32 6.43
CA ALA A 263 7.31 -15.23 5.37
C ALA A 263 7.79 -16.59 5.95
N HIS A 264 8.60 -16.56 7.01
CA HIS A 264 9.06 -17.78 7.69
C HIS A 264 7.89 -18.61 8.24
N LYS A 265 6.94 -17.97 8.94
CA LYS A 265 5.78 -18.65 9.52
C LYS A 265 4.88 -19.29 8.45
N LEU A 266 4.80 -18.69 7.27
CA LEU A 266 4.02 -19.18 6.13
C LEU A 266 4.80 -20.13 5.23
N HIS A 267 6.07 -20.43 5.55
CA HIS A 267 6.98 -21.21 4.70
C HIS A 267 7.17 -20.65 3.29
N ILE A 268 7.04 -19.31 3.13
CA ILE A 268 7.33 -18.62 1.87
C ILE A 268 8.86 -18.50 1.75
N ALA A 269 9.40 -18.96 0.64
CA ALA A 269 10.83 -18.91 0.38
C ALA A 269 11.32 -17.44 0.29
N PRO A 270 12.44 -17.07 0.95
CA PRO A 270 12.91 -15.67 1.01
C PRO A 270 13.10 -15.02 -0.36
N GLN A 271 13.49 -15.77 -1.37
CA GLN A 271 13.70 -15.28 -2.75
C GLN A 271 12.40 -14.89 -3.47
N LYS A 272 11.24 -15.30 -2.96
CA LYS A 272 9.92 -14.88 -3.46
C LYS A 272 9.42 -13.59 -2.80
N VAL A 273 10.11 -13.07 -1.78
CA VAL A 273 9.70 -11.90 -1.01
C VAL A 273 10.26 -10.64 -1.66
N VAL A 274 9.37 -9.72 -2.02
CA VAL A 274 9.78 -8.39 -2.52
C VAL A 274 10.07 -7.50 -1.32
N LEU A 275 11.28 -6.95 -1.27
CA LEU A 275 11.75 -6.01 -0.25
C LEU A 275 12.16 -4.70 -0.91
N THR A 276 11.65 -3.59 -0.39
CA THR A 276 12.00 -2.21 -0.76
C THR A 276 12.09 -1.31 0.47
N VAL A 277 11.82 -1.86 1.64
CA VAL A 277 11.78 -1.12 2.91
C VAL A 277 13.12 -0.46 3.26
N ASP A 278 14.23 -1.03 2.80
CA ASP A 278 15.56 -0.49 3.03
C ASP A 278 15.77 0.87 2.34
N LEU A 279 15.21 1.07 1.16
CA LEU A 279 15.34 2.29 0.35
C LEU A 279 14.16 3.25 0.48
N HIS A 280 12.94 2.73 0.70
CA HIS A 280 11.73 3.55 0.74
C HIS A 280 11.28 3.90 2.15
N GLY A 281 11.73 3.15 3.18
CA GLY A 281 11.12 3.18 4.51
C GLY A 281 9.70 2.63 4.49
N ASN A 282 8.97 2.89 5.57
CA ASN A 282 7.54 2.56 5.66
C ASN A 282 6.71 3.71 5.09
N THR A 283 6.16 3.54 3.91
CA THR A 283 5.29 4.52 3.24
C THR A 283 3.80 4.20 3.41
N SER A 284 3.42 3.51 4.50
CA SER A 284 2.02 3.18 4.85
C SER A 284 1.25 2.57 3.68
N ALA A 285 0.13 3.17 3.25
CA ALA A 285 -0.70 2.66 2.14
C ALA A 285 0.02 2.61 0.79
N ALA A 286 1.04 3.43 0.58
CA ALA A 286 1.81 3.46 -0.66
C ALA A 286 2.81 2.29 -0.80
N SER A 287 3.14 1.59 0.29
CA SER A 287 4.28 0.67 0.33
C SER A 287 4.12 -0.54 -0.60
N ILE A 288 2.94 -1.15 -0.65
CA ILE A 288 2.66 -2.29 -1.53
C ILE A 288 2.74 -1.89 -3.02
N PRO A 289 2.01 -0.88 -3.49
CA PRO A 289 2.06 -0.53 -4.91
C PRO A 289 3.43 0.01 -5.33
N LEU A 290 4.19 0.66 -4.44
CA LEU A 290 5.60 1.03 -4.68
C LEU A 290 6.49 -0.22 -4.85
N ALA A 291 6.39 -1.19 -3.94
CA ALA A 291 7.17 -2.43 -4.01
C ALA A 291 6.80 -3.26 -5.25
N LEU A 292 5.51 -3.29 -5.60
CA LEU A 292 5.01 -3.97 -6.79
C LEU A 292 5.57 -3.34 -8.07
N ALA A 293 5.52 -2.00 -8.18
CA ALA A 293 6.07 -1.28 -9.33
C ALA A 293 7.58 -1.52 -9.51
N VAL A 294 8.35 -1.58 -8.41
CA VAL A 294 9.78 -1.95 -8.46
C VAL A 294 9.96 -3.37 -8.99
N ALA A 295 9.19 -4.34 -8.47
CA ALA A 295 9.32 -5.74 -8.87
C ALA A 295 8.87 -6.01 -10.32
N VAL A 296 7.95 -5.20 -10.85
CA VAL A 296 7.58 -5.22 -12.27
C VAL A 296 8.67 -4.60 -13.13
N ALA A 297 9.18 -3.43 -12.73
CA ALA A 297 10.19 -2.69 -13.51
C ALA A 297 11.51 -3.47 -13.63
N ASP A 298 11.92 -4.21 -12.60
CA ASP A 298 13.15 -5.02 -12.62
C ASP A 298 12.93 -6.45 -13.18
N GLY A 299 11.72 -6.76 -13.64
CA GLY A 299 11.38 -8.01 -14.33
C GLY A 299 11.19 -9.21 -13.41
N ARG A 300 11.13 -9.02 -12.08
CA ARG A 300 10.72 -10.08 -11.15
C ARG A 300 9.28 -10.48 -11.42
N VAL A 301 8.32 -9.58 -11.23
CA VAL A 301 6.89 -9.86 -11.51
C VAL A 301 6.63 -9.79 -13.01
N LYS A 302 6.05 -10.86 -13.55
CA LYS A 302 5.74 -11.02 -14.99
C LYS A 302 4.30 -11.42 -15.20
N LYS A 303 3.79 -11.17 -16.40
CA LYS A 303 2.45 -11.59 -16.80
C LYS A 303 2.24 -13.09 -16.60
N GLY A 304 1.23 -13.43 -15.83
CA GLY A 304 0.87 -14.80 -15.46
C GLY A 304 1.32 -15.21 -14.07
N ASP A 305 2.25 -14.47 -13.42
CA ASP A 305 2.71 -14.76 -12.07
C ASP A 305 1.58 -14.64 -11.05
N LEU A 306 1.58 -15.51 -10.06
CA LEU A 306 0.67 -15.48 -8.92
C LEU A 306 1.29 -14.64 -7.80
N VAL A 307 0.71 -13.48 -7.56
CA VAL A 307 1.21 -12.46 -6.63
C VAL A 307 0.32 -12.38 -5.40
N LEU A 308 0.90 -12.58 -4.23
CA LEU A 308 0.26 -12.40 -2.94
C LEU A 308 0.61 -11.02 -2.38
N LEU A 309 -0.41 -10.21 -2.11
CA LEU A 309 -0.30 -8.93 -1.41
C LEU A 309 -0.85 -9.07 0.00
N GLU A 310 -0.26 -8.35 0.96
CA GLU A 310 -0.72 -8.37 2.34
C GLU A 310 -0.32 -7.08 3.05
N ALA A 311 -1.19 -6.62 3.95
CA ALA A 311 -0.89 -5.50 4.85
C ALA A 311 -1.64 -5.59 6.17
N MET A 312 -0.99 -5.04 7.22
CA MET A 312 -1.60 -4.77 8.52
C MET A 312 -1.25 -3.34 8.93
N GLY A 313 -2.19 -2.62 9.52
CA GLY A 313 -2.03 -1.23 9.94
C GLY A 313 -2.83 -0.83 11.17
N GLY A 314 -2.76 0.47 11.47
CA GLY A 314 -3.51 1.06 12.60
C GLY A 314 -5.00 0.72 12.53
N GLY A 315 -5.61 0.62 13.70
CA GLY A 315 -7.01 0.26 13.83
C GLY A 315 -7.29 -0.85 14.85
N PHE A 316 -6.79 -2.12 14.83
CA PHE A 316 -6.02 -2.63 13.70
C PHE A 316 -6.91 -2.97 12.52
N THR A 317 -6.38 -2.77 11.34
CA THR A 317 -6.96 -3.24 10.09
C THR A 317 -5.91 -4.09 9.35
N TRP A 318 -6.33 -5.18 8.71
CA TRP A 318 -5.44 -6.02 7.93
C TRP A 318 -6.18 -6.70 6.79
N GLY A 319 -5.44 -7.15 5.81
CA GLY A 319 -6.02 -7.83 4.67
C GLY A 319 -4.99 -8.42 3.73
N SER A 320 -5.47 -9.30 2.86
CA SER A 320 -4.70 -9.91 1.79
C SER A 320 -5.44 -9.84 0.46
N ALA A 321 -4.69 -9.89 -0.62
CA ALA A 321 -5.20 -10.10 -1.95
C ALA A 321 -4.30 -11.08 -2.71
N LEU A 322 -4.88 -12.02 -3.40
CA LEU A 322 -4.18 -12.91 -4.31
C LEU A 322 -4.63 -12.60 -5.73
N LEU A 323 -3.69 -12.31 -6.59
CA LEU A 323 -3.96 -11.94 -7.96
C LEU A 323 -3.00 -12.64 -8.93
N ARG A 324 -3.48 -12.90 -10.15
CA ARG A 324 -2.64 -13.33 -11.26
C ARG A 324 -2.34 -12.13 -12.15
N TRP A 325 -1.06 -11.79 -12.20
CA TRP A 325 -0.54 -10.62 -12.91
C TRP A 325 -0.76 -10.64 -14.41
#